data_8e1554538c9d683bc84af0fe0a1e9f62
#
_entry.id   8e1554538c9d683bc84af0fe0a1e9f62
#
_cell.length_a   1.000
_cell.length_b   1.000
_cell.length_c   1.000
_cell.angle_alpha   90.00
_cell.angle_beta   90.00
_cell.angle_gamma   90.00
#
_symmetry.space_group_name_H-M   'P 1'
#
loop_
_entity.id
_entity.type
_entity.pdbx_description
1 polymer ?
#
loop_
_entity_poly.entity_id
_entity_poly.type
_entity_poly.pdbx_seq_one_letter_code
_entity_poly.pdbx_strand_id
1 'polypeptide(L)' 'MDDLATAAMGKPTPAMCTAWRLFRDHGAAAGDLIERELARCRKDGDHKGAADWRSVAEALQEWL' A
#
# COMPACT_ATOMS: atom_id res chain seq x y z
N MET A 1 24.41 8.30 10.88
CA MET A 1 23.46 8.25 11.91
C MET A 1 22.19 8.89 11.53
N ASP A 2 22.23 10.16 11.27
CA ASP A 2 21.04 10.81 10.80
C ASP A 2 20.50 10.15 9.57
N ASP A 3 21.39 9.56 8.79
CA ASP A 3 20.98 8.89 7.58
C ASP A 3 20.05 7.73 7.88
N LEU A 4 20.30 7.04 9.00
CA LEU A 4 19.45 5.93 9.35
C LEU A 4 18.07 6.39 9.73
N ALA A 5 18.00 7.44 10.53
CA ALA A 5 16.71 7.98 10.92
C ALA A 5 16.00 8.54 9.71
N THR A 6 16.73 9.26 8.88
CA THR A 6 16.18 9.83 7.68
C THR A 6 15.71 8.74 6.73
N ALA A 7 16.50 7.70 6.59
CA ALA A 7 16.14 6.60 5.71
C ALA A 7 14.86 5.93 6.20
N ALA A 8 14.74 5.76 7.51
CA ALA A 8 13.55 5.12 8.05
C ALA A 8 12.31 5.98 7.86
N MET A 9 12.48 7.28 7.90
CA MET A 9 11.35 8.19 7.79
C MET A 9 11.18 8.75 6.39
N GLY A 10 12.28 8.88 5.67
CA GLY A 10 12.27 9.52 4.36
C GLY A 10 12.15 8.58 3.20
N LYS A 11 12.50 7.33 3.40
CA LYS A 11 12.42 6.35 2.32
C LYS A 11 11.07 5.66 2.33
N PRO A 12 10.27 5.86 1.30
CA PRO A 12 8.99 5.17 1.23
C PRO A 12 9.22 3.68 1.00
N THR A 13 8.41 2.85 1.65
CA THR A 13 8.42 1.43 1.37
C THR A 13 7.76 1.20 0.01
N PRO A 14 7.96 0.03 -0.60
CA PRO A 14 7.26 -0.28 -1.84
C PRO A 14 5.75 -0.15 -1.69
N ALA A 15 5.23 -0.53 -0.52
CA ALA A 15 3.80 -0.41 -0.26
C ALA A 15 3.36 1.05 -0.26
N MET A 16 4.16 1.93 0.33
CA MET A 16 3.82 3.34 0.36
C MET A 16 3.86 3.95 -1.04
N CYS A 17 4.83 3.56 -1.84
CA CYS A 17 4.91 4.04 -3.22
C CYS A 17 3.69 3.62 -4.01
N THR A 18 3.27 2.38 -3.86
CA THR A 18 2.10 1.86 -4.55
C THR A 18 0.85 2.59 -4.10
N ALA A 19 0.70 2.79 -2.78
CA ALA A 19 -0.46 3.48 -2.23
C ALA A 19 -0.54 4.91 -2.73
N TRP A 20 0.61 5.59 -2.74
CA TRP A 20 0.66 6.98 -3.18
C TRP A 20 0.28 7.09 -4.65
N ARG A 21 0.81 6.18 -5.46
CA ARG A 21 0.52 6.17 -6.88
C ARG A 21 -0.97 5.93 -7.15
N LEU A 22 -1.54 4.98 -6.43
CA LEU A 22 -2.95 4.68 -6.57
C LEU A 22 -3.81 5.87 -6.14
N PHE A 23 -3.43 6.48 -5.03
CA PHE A 23 -4.18 7.63 -4.54
C PHE A 23 -4.10 8.80 -5.52
N ARG A 24 -2.92 9.02 -6.09
CA ARG A 24 -2.74 10.08 -7.07
C ARG A 24 -3.60 9.85 -8.31
N ASP A 25 -3.65 8.61 -8.77
CA ASP A 25 -4.34 8.30 -10.02
C ASP A 25 -5.85 8.11 -9.84
N HIS A 26 -6.26 7.62 -8.68
CA HIS A 26 -7.66 7.25 -8.46
C HIS A 26 -8.34 7.99 -7.33
N GLY A 27 -7.60 8.73 -6.55
CA GLY A 27 -8.17 9.47 -5.44
C GLY A 27 -8.84 8.54 -4.44
N ALA A 28 -10.07 8.89 -4.06
CA ALA A 28 -10.78 8.12 -3.06
C ALA A 28 -11.08 6.68 -3.51
N ALA A 29 -11.09 6.45 -4.82
CA ALA A 29 -11.37 5.11 -5.34
C ALA A 29 -10.20 4.15 -5.14
N ALA A 30 -9.04 4.66 -4.70
CA ALA A 30 -7.88 3.80 -4.47
C ALA A 30 -8.19 2.74 -3.42
N GLY A 31 -8.95 3.09 -2.38
CA GLY A 31 -9.32 2.14 -1.35
C GLY A 31 -10.13 0.99 -1.91
N ASP A 32 -11.09 1.29 -2.76
CA ASP A 32 -11.92 0.26 -3.37
C ASP A 32 -11.09 -0.67 -4.26
N LEU A 33 -10.15 -0.09 -4.98
CA LEU A 33 -9.25 -0.86 -5.83
C LEU A 33 -8.44 -1.86 -5.00
N ILE A 34 -7.89 -1.38 -3.89
CA ILE A 34 -7.09 -2.22 -3.01
C ILE A 34 -7.93 -3.36 -2.45
N GLU A 35 -9.15 -3.07 -2.02
CA GLU A 35 -10.02 -4.10 -1.47
C GLU A 35 -10.38 -5.14 -2.52
N ARG A 36 -10.58 -4.71 -3.75
CA ARG A 36 -10.87 -5.62 -4.84
C ARG A 36 -9.71 -6.56 -5.09
N GLU A 37 -8.49 -6.03 -5.09
CA GLU A 37 -7.31 -6.85 -5.29
C GLU A 37 -7.08 -7.81 -4.12
N LEU A 38 -7.37 -7.35 -2.91
CA LEU A 38 -7.28 -8.21 -1.74
C LEU A 38 -8.25 -9.38 -1.85
N ALA A 39 -9.48 -9.10 -2.25
CA ALA A 39 -10.48 -10.14 -2.40
C ALA A 39 -10.07 -11.15 -3.45
N ARG A 40 -9.49 -10.67 -4.54
CA ARG A 40 -9.02 -11.55 -5.60
C ARG A 40 -7.88 -12.44 -5.10
N CYS A 41 -6.95 -11.86 -4.37
CA CYS A 41 -5.83 -12.63 -3.83
C CYS A 41 -6.32 -13.71 -2.88
N ARG A 42 -7.31 -13.40 -2.05
CA ARG A 42 -7.86 -14.39 -1.14
C ARG A 42 -8.53 -15.52 -1.89
N LYS A 43 -9.26 -15.18 -2.93
CA LYS A 43 -9.94 -16.17 -3.73
C LYS A 43 -8.97 -17.11 -4.41
N ASP A 44 -7.84 -16.56 -4.88
CA ASP A 44 -6.84 -17.34 -5.58
C ASP A 44 -5.89 -18.07 -4.63
N GLY A 45 -5.99 -17.80 -3.34
CA GLY A 45 -5.07 -18.39 -2.37
C GLY A 45 -3.70 -17.75 -2.39
N ASP A 46 -3.60 -16.55 -2.92
CA ASP A 46 -2.34 -15.82 -3.03
C ASP A 46 -2.07 -15.08 -1.73
N HIS A 47 -1.50 -15.78 -0.76
CA HIS A 47 -1.25 -15.19 0.55
C HIS A 47 -0.23 -14.07 0.51
N LYS A 48 0.78 -14.22 -0.34
CA LYS A 48 1.80 -13.19 -0.45
C LYS A 48 1.24 -11.92 -1.05
N GLY A 49 0.46 -12.06 -2.11
CA GLY A 49 -0.18 -10.91 -2.74
C GLY A 49 -1.14 -10.23 -1.78
N ALA A 50 -1.89 -11.03 -1.01
CA ALA A 50 -2.81 -10.46 -0.04
C ALA A 50 -2.07 -9.66 1.03
N ALA A 51 -0.93 -10.17 1.50
CA ALA A 51 -0.14 -9.47 2.50
C ALA A 51 0.39 -8.15 1.92
N ASP A 52 0.84 -8.17 0.67
CA ASP A 52 1.34 -6.96 0.03
C ASP A 52 0.23 -5.92 -0.10
N TRP A 53 -0.95 -6.33 -0.52
CA TRP A 53 -2.06 -5.40 -0.67
C TRP A 53 -2.54 -4.86 0.68
N ARG A 54 -2.44 -5.66 1.73
CA ARG A 54 -2.79 -5.17 3.06
C ARG A 54 -1.83 -4.08 3.50
N SER A 55 -0.54 -4.24 3.20
CA SER A 55 0.44 -3.21 3.51
C SER A 55 0.14 -1.93 2.74
N VAL A 56 -0.28 -2.06 1.49
CA VAL A 56 -0.67 -0.90 0.69
C VAL A 56 -1.88 -0.21 1.31
N ALA A 57 -2.85 -0.99 1.76
CA ALA A 57 -4.05 -0.43 2.38
C ALA A 57 -3.70 0.33 3.64
N GLU A 58 -2.81 -0.22 4.45
CA GLU A 58 -2.40 0.44 5.69
C GLU A 58 -1.69 1.75 5.39
N ALA A 59 -0.83 1.75 4.39
CA ALA A 59 -0.12 2.96 4.00
C ALA A 59 -1.09 4.02 3.50
N LEU A 60 -2.10 3.62 2.77
CA LEU A 60 -3.09 4.55 2.25
C LEU A 60 -3.88 5.20 3.39
N GLN A 61 -4.20 4.44 4.41
CA GLN A 61 -4.99 4.97 5.53
C GLN A 61 -4.27 6.10 6.26
N GLU A 62 -2.96 6.11 6.23
CA GLU A 62 -2.21 7.15 6.90
C GLU A 62 -2.39 8.51 6.22
N TRP A 63 -2.84 8.50 4.98
CA TRP A 63 -3.06 9.73 4.23
C TRP A 63 -4.51 10.19 4.25
N LEU A 64 -5.39 9.36 4.75
CA LEU A 64 -6.79 9.67 4.86
C LEU A 64 -7.12 10.16 6.26
#